data_f93ed947bd04a653d316f29963bfbee8
#
_entry.id   f93ed947bd04a653d316f29963bfbee8
#
_cell.length_a   1.000
_cell.length_b   1.000
_cell.length_c   1.000
_cell.angle_alpha   90.00
_cell.angle_beta   90.00
_cell.angle_gamma   90.00
#
_symmetry.space_group_name_H-M   'P 1'
#
loop_
_entity.id
_entity.type
_entity.pdbx_description
1 polymer ?
#
loop_
_entity_poly.entity_id
_entity_poly.type
_entity_poly.pdbx_seq_one_letter_code
_entity_poly.pdbx_strand_id
1 'polypeptide(L)'
;LRQTFGKRVSPCHTSMKINKHCFPNGLRLVHYEDTSTQMVALNIVYDVGARDEHPEHTGFAHLFEHLMFGGSAHIPDYDTPLQLAGGENNAWTNNDITNYYLTVPKTNVETAFWLESDRMLELTFSEQGLEVQRGVVMEEFKQRCLNQPYGDIGHLFRPLAFRVHPYRWPTIGKELSHIEQATLDEVKSFFYRFYAPNNAVLAVTGNISWEETVRLTEKWFGPVPRRNVPVRRLPQEPEQTEERRLTVERNVPLDALLMGYHMCDRGNADYYTFDILSDILSNGRSSRCLLYTSPSPR
;
A
#
# COMPACT_ATOMS: atom_id res chain seq x y z
N LEU A 1 49.56 25.88 11.40
CA LEU A 1 49.22 25.05 10.25
C LEU A 1 47.72 25.04 10.07
N ARG A 2 47.23 25.95 9.20
CA ARG A 2 45.83 25.99 8.71
C ARG A 2 45.77 25.11 7.47
N GLN A 3 45.07 23.97 7.54
CA GLN A 3 44.63 23.29 6.34
C GLN A 3 43.20 23.69 6.02
N THR A 4 43.04 24.39 4.91
CA THR A 4 41.79 24.76 4.27
C THR A 4 41.21 23.55 3.56
N PHE A 5 40.17 22.92 4.14
CA PHE A 5 39.30 21.96 3.43
C PHE A 5 38.18 22.75 2.75
N GLY A 6 38.47 23.25 1.57
CA GLY A 6 37.50 23.86 0.69
C GLY A 6 37.29 23.03 -0.57
N LYS A 7 36.58 21.92 -0.48
CA LYS A 7 35.91 21.35 -1.64
C LYS A 7 34.44 21.74 -1.57
N ARG A 8 34.08 22.73 -2.36
CA ARG A 8 32.66 22.99 -2.69
C ARG A 8 32.16 21.74 -3.42
N VAL A 9 31.32 20.96 -2.75
CA VAL A 9 30.48 20.03 -3.42
C VAL A 9 29.46 20.88 -4.17
N SER A 10 29.59 20.99 -5.48
CA SER A 10 28.57 21.56 -6.33
C SER A 10 27.30 20.73 -6.14
N PRO A 11 26.15 21.33 -5.79
CA PRO A 11 24.91 20.58 -5.80
C PRO A 11 24.63 20.19 -7.25
N CYS A 12 24.73 18.90 -7.55
CA CYS A 12 24.24 18.36 -8.81
C CYS A 12 22.71 18.42 -8.78
N HIS A 13 22.14 19.61 -9.01
CA HIS A 13 20.73 19.80 -9.29
C HIS A 13 20.48 19.41 -10.76
N THR A 14 20.62 18.16 -11.09
CA THR A 14 19.87 17.61 -12.22
C THR A 14 18.41 17.58 -11.76
N SER A 15 17.63 18.57 -12.22
CA SER A 15 16.18 18.56 -11.99
C SER A 15 15.63 17.26 -12.59
N MET A 16 15.09 16.36 -11.76
CA MET A 16 14.46 15.14 -12.25
C MET A 16 13.30 15.55 -13.17
N LYS A 17 13.39 15.16 -14.45
CA LYS A 17 12.33 15.40 -15.42
C LYS A 17 11.27 14.31 -15.29
N ILE A 18 10.21 14.59 -14.54
CA ILE A 18 9.07 13.68 -14.40
C ILE A 18 8.06 13.98 -15.50
N ASN A 19 7.79 13.00 -16.35
CA ASN A 19 6.76 13.07 -17.36
C ASN A 19 5.42 12.58 -16.80
N LYS A 20 4.30 13.16 -17.25
CA LYS A 20 2.94 12.78 -16.79
C LYS A 20 1.99 12.77 -17.97
N HIS A 21 1.08 11.80 -17.99
CA HIS A 21 0.01 11.71 -18.99
C HIS A 21 -1.27 11.13 -18.36
N CYS A 22 -2.41 11.47 -18.92
CA CYS A 22 -3.69 10.89 -18.55
C CYS A 22 -4.36 10.32 -19.79
N PHE A 23 -4.60 9.01 -19.80
CA PHE A 23 -5.22 8.31 -20.92
C PHE A 23 -6.74 8.51 -20.95
N PRO A 24 -7.40 8.27 -22.10
CA PRO A 24 -8.86 8.44 -22.23
C PRO A 24 -9.68 7.61 -21.22
N ASN A 25 -9.20 6.42 -20.85
CA ASN A 25 -9.82 5.57 -19.83
C ASN A 25 -9.62 6.08 -18.41
N GLY A 26 -8.86 7.16 -18.20
CA GLY A 26 -8.60 7.81 -16.93
C GLY A 26 -7.36 7.31 -16.19
N LEU A 27 -6.60 6.37 -16.76
CA LEU A 27 -5.32 5.94 -16.18
C LEU A 27 -4.32 7.10 -16.20
N ARG A 28 -3.72 7.39 -15.07
CA ARG A 28 -2.69 8.41 -14.90
C ARG A 28 -1.32 7.76 -14.93
N LEU A 29 -0.48 8.19 -15.88
CA LEU A 29 0.89 7.72 -16.02
C LEU A 29 1.86 8.75 -15.46
N VAL A 30 2.83 8.28 -14.69
CA VAL A 30 4.00 9.02 -14.22
C VAL A 30 5.25 8.27 -14.68
N HIS A 31 6.21 8.97 -15.26
CA HIS A 31 7.41 8.34 -15.80
C HIS A 31 8.66 9.11 -15.44
N TYR A 32 9.71 8.37 -15.13
CA TYR A 32 11.07 8.87 -14.97
C TYR A 32 12.06 7.95 -15.67
N GLU A 33 12.82 8.48 -16.65
CA GLU A 33 13.85 7.72 -17.35
C GLU A 33 15.16 7.74 -16.56
N ASP A 34 15.68 6.54 -16.26
CA ASP A 34 16.99 6.34 -15.64
C ASP A 34 17.81 5.35 -16.49
N THR A 35 18.72 5.87 -17.28
CA THR A 35 19.60 5.09 -18.16
C THR A 35 20.80 4.49 -17.41
N SER A 36 20.99 4.79 -16.13
CA SER A 36 22.10 4.24 -15.33
C SER A 36 21.88 2.78 -14.93
N THR A 37 20.64 2.30 -15.01
CA THR A 37 20.26 0.91 -14.72
C THR A 37 19.90 0.13 -16.00
N GLN A 38 19.87 -1.19 -15.91
CA GLN A 38 19.30 -2.07 -16.96
C GLN A 38 17.90 -2.61 -16.58
N MET A 39 17.36 -2.10 -15.49
CA MET A 39 16.05 -2.51 -14.95
C MET A 39 14.99 -1.45 -15.24
N VAL A 40 13.74 -1.91 -15.27
CA VAL A 40 12.54 -1.06 -15.29
C VAL A 40 11.63 -1.53 -14.17
N ALA A 41 11.13 -0.57 -13.40
CA ALA A 41 10.13 -0.80 -12.38
C ALA A 41 8.78 -0.24 -12.84
N LEU A 42 7.74 -1.04 -12.71
CA LEU A 42 6.35 -0.63 -12.82
C LEU A 42 5.72 -0.67 -11.42
N ASN A 43 5.00 0.38 -11.08
CA ASN A 43 4.28 0.49 -9.83
C ASN A 43 2.87 1.00 -10.09
N ILE A 44 1.85 0.22 -9.71
CA ILE A 44 0.45 0.61 -9.83
C ILE A 44 -0.13 0.83 -8.43
N VAL A 45 -0.58 2.05 -8.20
CA VAL A 45 -1.29 2.45 -6.98
C VAL A 45 -2.77 2.58 -7.29
N TYR A 46 -3.60 1.77 -6.63
CA TYR A 46 -5.05 1.95 -6.64
C TYR A 46 -5.47 2.79 -5.42
N ASP A 47 -6.33 3.78 -5.65
CA ASP A 47 -6.92 4.60 -4.59
C ASP A 47 -8.05 3.82 -3.90
N VAL A 48 -7.69 2.74 -3.24
CA VAL A 48 -8.55 1.85 -2.44
C VAL A 48 -7.75 1.22 -1.32
N GLY A 49 -8.30 1.20 -0.13
CA GLY A 49 -7.71 0.58 1.05
C GLY A 49 -8.76 0.21 2.08
N ALA A 50 -8.34 -0.13 3.28
CA ALA A 50 -9.26 -0.55 4.34
C ALA A 50 -10.33 0.50 4.69
N ARG A 51 -10.11 1.79 4.41
CA ARG A 51 -11.11 2.85 4.61
C ARG A 51 -12.33 2.74 3.69
N ASP A 52 -12.22 2.00 2.60
CA ASP A 52 -13.27 1.84 1.59
C ASP A 52 -14.18 0.63 1.85
N GLU A 53 -13.88 -0.10 2.92
CA GLU A 53 -14.61 -1.30 3.34
C GLU A 53 -15.89 -0.96 4.12
N HIS A 54 -16.82 -1.90 4.12
CA HIS A 54 -17.99 -1.80 4.99
C HIS A 54 -17.64 -2.26 6.41
N PRO A 55 -18.16 -1.62 7.48
CA PRO A 55 -17.81 -1.98 8.87
C PRO A 55 -18.11 -3.43 9.27
N GLU A 56 -18.99 -4.10 8.54
CA GLU A 56 -19.35 -5.51 8.75
C GLU A 56 -18.63 -6.47 7.76
N HIS A 57 -17.81 -5.93 6.84
CA HIS A 57 -17.07 -6.66 5.82
C HIS A 57 -15.68 -6.05 5.68
N THR A 58 -14.84 -6.21 6.71
CA THR A 58 -13.50 -5.63 6.77
C THR A 58 -12.42 -6.66 6.41
N GLY A 59 -11.26 -6.18 5.97
CA GLY A 59 -10.15 -7.02 5.50
C GLY A 59 -10.21 -7.32 4.00
N PHE A 60 -11.20 -6.78 3.28
CA PHE A 60 -11.37 -7.02 1.84
C PHE A 60 -10.25 -6.43 1.01
N ALA A 61 -9.75 -5.23 1.33
CA ALA A 61 -8.64 -4.63 0.60
C ALA A 61 -7.37 -5.49 0.70
N HIS A 62 -7.12 -6.09 1.86
CA HIS A 62 -6.01 -7.02 2.06
C HIS A 62 -6.26 -8.37 1.38
N LEU A 63 -7.46 -8.92 1.45
CA LEU A 63 -7.83 -10.13 0.70
C LEU A 63 -7.63 -9.93 -0.82
N PHE A 64 -7.95 -8.72 -1.33
CA PHE A 64 -7.71 -8.39 -2.72
C PHE A 64 -6.23 -8.31 -3.08
N GLU A 65 -5.37 -7.83 -2.18
CA GLU A 65 -3.93 -7.91 -2.40
C GLU A 65 -3.50 -9.33 -2.76
N HIS A 66 -3.99 -10.33 -2.03
CA HIS A 66 -3.72 -11.74 -2.30
C HIS A 66 -4.39 -12.25 -3.58
N LEU A 67 -5.67 -11.94 -3.78
CA LEU A 67 -6.44 -12.41 -4.94
C LEU A 67 -5.86 -11.94 -6.28
N MET A 68 -5.22 -10.77 -6.32
CA MET A 68 -4.60 -10.21 -7.52
C MET A 68 -3.42 -11.03 -8.05
N PHE A 69 -2.89 -11.98 -7.26
CA PHE A 69 -1.86 -12.94 -7.69
C PHE A 69 -2.43 -14.31 -8.06
N GLY A 70 -3.73 -14.51 -7.88
CA GLY A 70 -4.42 -15.79 -8.13
C GLY A 70 -4.76 -16.08 -9.59
N GLY A 71 -4.26 -15.27 -10.53
CA GLY A 71 -4.57 -15.36 -11.95
C GLY A 71 -5.58 -14.34 -12.44
N SER A 72 -5.52 -14.02 -13.71
CA SER A 72 -6.36 -13.03 -14.40
C SER A 72 -7.06 -13.62 -15.61
N ALA A 73 -7.82 -12.81 -16.37
CA ALA A 73 -8.67 -13.27 -17.48
C ALA A 73 -7.96 -14.17 -18.49
N HIS A 74 -6.72 -13.84 -18.85
CA HIS A 74 -5.94 -14.54 -19.86
C HIS A 74 -4.65 -15.17 -19.30
N ILE A 75 -4.33 -14.91 -18.03
CA ILE A 75 -3.07 -15.31 -17.38
C ILE A 75 -3.41 -16.10 -16.12
N PRO A 76 -3.44 -17.46 -16.20
CA PRO A 76 -3.81 -18.29 -15.07
C PRO A 76 -2.76 -18.32 -13.95
N ASP A 77 -1.51 -18.00 -14.27
CA ASP A 77 -0.38 -17.95 -13.35
C ASP A 77 0.43 -16.68 -13.62
N TYR A 78 0.43 -15.77 -12.68
CA TYR A 78 1.10 -14.48 -12.79
C TYR A 78 2.62 -14.59 -12.60
N ASP A 79 3.07 -15.46 -11.71
CA ASP A 79 4.46 -15.51 -11.29
C ASP A 79 5.38 -16.17 -12.33
N THR A 80 4.94 -17.25 -12.96
CA THR A 80 5.77 -17.98 -13.93
C THR A 80 6.25 -17.10 -15.09
N PRO A 81 5.41 -16.37 -15.84
CA PRO A 81 5.90 -15.50 -16.92
C PRO A 81 6.77 -14.35 -16.42
N LEU A 82 6.52 -13.83 -15.20
CA LEU A 82 7.34 -12.80 -14.60
C LEU A 82 8.75 -13.32 -14.26
N GLN A 83 8.84 -14.49 -13.64
CA GLN A 83 10.12 -15.14 -13.31
C GLN A 83 10.93 -15.49 -14.57
N LEU A 84 10.26 -16.01 -15.61
CA LEU A 84 10.88 -16.28 -16.91
C LEU A 84 11.40 -15.00 -17.59
N ALA A 85 10.76 -13.87 -17.35
CA ALA A 85 11.22 -12.56 -17.79
C ALA A 85 12.37 -12.01 -16.92
N GLY A 86 12.78 -12.69 -15.85
CA GLY A 86 13.79 -12.23 -14.88
C GLY A 86 13.29 -11.14 -13.96
N GLY A 87 11.99 -11.09 -13.71
CA GLY A 87 11.34 -10.10 -12.87
C GLY A 87 11.05 -10.61 -11.46
N GLU A 88 10.77 -9.68 -10.59
CA GLU A 88 10.27 -9.87 -9.22
C GLU A 88 9.10 -8.93 -8.96
N ASN A 89 8.22 -9.29 -8.06
CA ASN A 89 7.08 -8.47 -7.68
C ASN A 89 6.84 -8.46 -6.17
N ASN A 90 6.06 -7.50 -5.73
CA ASN A 90 5.47 -7.48 -4.40
C ASN A 90 4.25 -6.56 -4.38
N ALA A 91 3.50 -6.59 -3.26
CA ALA A 91 2.37 -5.71 -3.02
C ALA A 91 2.28 -5.33 -1.55
N TRP A 92 1.49 -4.32 -1.26
CA TRP A 92 1.10 -3.97 0.10
C TRP A 92 -0.19 -3.14 0.09
N THR A 93 -0.94 -3.27 1.16
CA THR A 93 -2.19 -2.54 1.39
C THR A 93 -2.11 -1.79 2.72
N ASN A 94 -2.65 -0.59 2.73
CA ASN A 94 -2.86 0.17 3.95
C ASN A 94 -4.31 0.67 4.06
N ASN A 95 -4.56 1.62 4.94
CA ASN A 95 -5.91 2.16 5.09
C ASN A 95 -6.41 2.90 3.85
N ASP A 96 -5.53 3.46 3.02
CA ASP A 96 -5.87 4.42 1.97
C ASP A 96 -5.67 3.88 0.56
N ILE A 97 -4.64 3.07 0.34
CA ILE A 97 -4.22 2.62 -0.98
C ILE A 97 -3.79 1.16 -0.96
N THR A 98 -3.92 0.52 -2.11
CA THR A 98 -3.31 -0.78 -2.42
C THR A 98 -2.31 -0.59 -3.54
N ASN A 99 -1.10 -1.08 -3.33
CA ASN A 99 0.03 -0.87 -4.21
C ASN A 99 0.58 -2.21 -4.70
N TYR A 100 0.79 -2.31 -6.02
CA TYR A 100 1.46 -3.44 -6.66
C TYR A 100 2.66 -2.91 -7.41
N TYR A 101 3.79 -3.60 -7.31
CA TYR A 101 4.98 -3.22 -8.04
C TYR A 101 5.78 -4.43 -8.47
N LEU A 102 6.47 -4.26 -9.57
CA LEU A 102 7.37 -5.26 -10.11
C LEU A 102 8.58 -4.60 -10.75
N THR A 103 9.66 -5.36 -10.85
CA THR A 103 10.86 -4.98 -11.59
C THR A 103 11.20 -6.04 -12.60
N VAL A 104 11.64 -5.62 -13.80
CA VAL A 104 12.08 -6.52 -14.87
C VAL A 104 13.30 -5.92 -15.59
N PRO A 105 14.15 -6.75 -16.20
CA PRO A 105 15.12 -6.27 -17.18
C PRO A 105 14.44 -5.52 -18.34
N LYS A 106 15.05 -4.44 -18.81
CA LYS A 106 14.48 -3.59 -19.87
C LYS A 106 14.13 -4.36 -21.15
N THR A 107 14.86 -5.44 -21.45
CA THR A 107 14.61 -6.29 -22.62
C THR A 107 13.26 -7.01 -22.56
N ASN A 108 12.73 -7.20 -21.36
CA ASN A 108 11.50 -7.94 -21.11
C ASN A 108 10.39 -7.05 -20.51
N VAL A 109 10.55 -5.72 -20.63
CA VAL A 109 9.64 -4.74 -20.00
C VAL A 109 8.19 -4.90 -20.44
N GLU A 110 7.94 -5.32 -21.68
CA GLU A 110 6.59 -5.51 -22.20
C GLU A 110 5.80 -6.58 -21.44
N THR A 111 6.47 -7.62 -20.93
CA THR A 111 5.85 -8.62 -20.04
C THR A 111 5.21 -7.98 -18.82
N ALA A 112 5.86 -6.97 -18.24
CA ALA A 112 5.33 -6.25 -17.09
C ALA A 112 4.02 -5.50 -17.42
N PHE A 113 3.97 -4.81 -18.56
CA PHE A 113 2.75 -4.12 -18.99
C PHE A 113 1.60 -5.08 -19.28
N TRP A 114 1.91 -6.23 -19.92
CA TRP A 114 0.94 -7.27 -20.20
C TRP A 114 0.34 -7.85 -18.90
N LEU A 115 1.18 -8.28 -17.95
CA LEU A 115 0.74 -8.86 -16.69
C LEU A 115 -0.14 -7.89 -15.89
N GLU A 116 0.31 -6.65 -15.73
CA GLU A 116 -0.39 -5.65 -14.93
C GLU A 116 -1.72 -5.20 -15.56
N SER A 117 -1.76 -5.09 -16.88
CA SER A 117 -2.99 -4.70 -17.58
C SER A 117 -4.04 -5.79 -17.55
N ASP A 118 -3.65 -7.06 -17.65
CA ASP A 118 -4.59 -8.18 -17.66
C ASP A 118 -5.27 -8.34 -16.30
N ARG A 119 -4.53 -8.24 -15.20
CA ARG A 119 -5.15 -8.28 -13.86
C ARG A 119 -5.99 -7.03 -13.53
N MET A 120 -5.72 -5.87 -14.16
CA MET A 120 -6.59 -4.70 -14.06
C MET A 120 -7.88 -4.89 -14.87
N LEU A 121 -7.81 -5.61 -15.99
CA LEU A 121 -8.95 -5.90 -16.84
C LEU A 121 -9.93 -6.81 -16.10
N GLU A 122 -9.48 -7.97 -15.65
CA GLU A 122 -10.32 -8.94 -14.96
C GLU A 122 -9.49 -10.02 -14.26
N LEU A 123 -9.96 -10.49 -13.09
CA LEU A 123 -9.37 -11.62 -12.38
C LEU A 123 -10.09 -12.92 -12.72
N THR A 124 -9.41 -14.04 -12.52
CA THR A 124 -10.06 -15.37 -12.52
C THR A 124 -10.86 -15.54 -11.23
N PHE A 125 -12.12 -15.11 -11.24
CA PHE A 125 -13.00 -15.25 -10.10
C PHE A 125 -13.53 -16.69 -9.99
N SER A 126 -12.88 -17.51 -9.17
CA SER A 126 -13.33 -18.89 -8.88
C SER A 126 -13.53 -19.09 -7.38
N GLU A 127 -14.50 -19.94 -7.02
CA GLU A 127 -14.73 -20.33 -5.62
C GLU A 127 -13.48 -20.98 -5.01
N GLN A 128 -12.79 -21.82 -5.78
CA GLN A 128 -11.57 -22.47 -5.33
C GLN A 128 -10.45 -21.45 -5.06
N GLY A 129 -10.26 -20.47 -5.94
CA GLY A 129 -9.25 -19.41 -5.77
C GLY A 129 -9.56 -18.55 -4.55
N LEU A 130 -10.83 -18.19 -4.35
CA LEU A 130 -11.27 -17.46 -3.17
C LEU A 130 -11.03 -18.26 -1.89
N GLU A 131 -11.37 -19.56 -1.87
CA GLU A 131 -11.17 -20.40 -0.69
C GLU A 131 -9.70 -20.53 -0.30
N VAL A 132 -8.81 -20.69 -1.27
CA VAL A 132 -7.36 -20.74 -1.04
C VAL A 132 -6.87 -19.43 -0.41
N GLN A 133 -7.18 -18.28 -1.00
CA GLN A 133 -6.70 -16.99 -0.50
C GLN A 133 -7.37 -16.61 0.82
N ARG A 134 -8.63 -16.96 1.02
CA ARG A 134 -9.31 -16.84 2.31
C ARG A 134 -8.55 -17.59 3.40
N GLY A 135 -8.17 -18.84 3.13
CA GLY A 135 -7.38 -19.66 4.06
C GLY A 135 -6.03 -19.01 4.40
N VAL A 136 -5.32 -18.48 3.41
CA VAL A 136 -4.04 -17.79 3.62
C VAL A 136 -4.21 -16.55 4.50
N VAL A 137 -5.16 -15.68 4.18
CA VAL A 137 -5.41 -14.44 4.95
C VAL A 137 -5.89 -14.74 6.36
N MET A 138 -6.71 -15.78 6.56
CA MET A 138 -7.15 -16.22 7.88
C MET A 138 -5.98 -16.72 8.74
N GLU A 139 -5.06 -17.49 8.17
CA GLU A 139 -3.86 -17.93 8.89
C GLU A 139 -2.93 -16.75 9.21
N GLU A 140 -2.77 -15.80 8.29
CA GLU A 140 -2.02 -14.57 8.55
C GLU A 140 -2.64 -13.75 9.70
N PHE A 141 -3.97 -13.61 9.71
CA PHE A 141 -4.69 -12.97 10.80
C PHE A 141 -4.41 -13.66 12.16
N LYS A 142 -4.52 -14.99 12.21
CA LYS A 142 -4.22 -15.74 13.42
C LYS A 142 -2.78 -15.54 13.86
N GLN A 143 -1.82 -15.65 12.97
CA GLN A 143 -0.40 -15.49 13.27
C GLN A 143 -0.07 -14.08 13.76
N ARG A 144 -0.57 -13.05 13.08
CA ARG A 144 -0.25 -11.65 13.40
C ARG A 144 -1.02 -11.09 14.59
N CYS A 145 -2.28 -11.53 14.77
CA CYS A 145 -3.17 -10.89 15.74
C CYS A 145 -3.46 -11.75 16.97
N LEU A 146 -3.48 -13.08 16.85
CA LEU A 146 -3.89 -13.97 17.93
C LEU A 146 -2.73 -14.75 18.56
N ASN A 147 -1.77 -15.20 17.77
CA ASN A 147 -0.77 -16.18 18.18
C ASN A 147 0.57 -15.55 18.60
N GLN A 148 0.69 -14.23 18.63
CA GLN A 148 1.92 -13.57 19.07
C GLN A 148 1.65 -12.56 20.19
N PRO A 149 2.61 -12.35 21.10
CA PRO A 149 2.53 -11.29 22.10
C PRO A 149 2.27 -9.93 21.43
N TYR A 150 1.37 -9.16 22.03
CA TYR A 150 0.97 -7.82 21.54
C TYR A 150 0.31 -7.79 20.14
N GLY A 151 -0.06 -8.92 19.56
CA GLY A 151 -0.63 -9.00 18.21
C GLY A 151 -1.97 -8.27 18.06
N ASP A 152 -2.76 -8.20 19.12
CA ASP A 152 -4.08 -7.55 19.16
C ASP A 152 -4.04 -6.02 19.36
N ILE A 153 -2.85 -5.42 19.52
CA ILE A 153 -2.69 -3.98 19.75
C ILE A 153 -3.46 -3.14 18.73
N GLY A 154 -3.34 -3.46 17.44
CA GLY A 154 -4.04 -2.72 16.39
C GLY A 154 -5.56 -2.75 16.55
N HIS A 155 -6.11 -3.88 16.96
CA HIS A 155 -7.55 -4.05 17.19
C HIS A 155 -8.05 -3.32 18.44
N LEU A 156 -7.23 -3.18 19.45
CA LEU A 156 -7.56 -2.48 20.69
C LEU A 156 -7.34 -0.96 20.58
N PHE A 157 -6.25 -0.54 19.98
CA PHE A 157 -5.84 0.85 19.96
C PHE A 157 -6.61 1.70 18.93
N ARG A 158 -6.85 1.15 17.72
CA ARG A 158 -7.53 1.89 16.67
C ARG A 158 -8.94 2.37 17.03
N PRO A 159 -9.82 1.57 17.67
CA PRO A 159 -11.13 2.04 18.14
C PRO A 159 -11.06 3.12 19.25
N LEU A 160 -9.95 3.18 19.99
CA LEU A 160 -9.71 4.29 20.93
C LEU A 160 -9.36 5.58 20.19
N ALA A 161 -8.52 5.47 19.15
CA ALA A 161 -8.10 6.62 18.37
C ALA A 161 -9.24 7.15 17.48
N PHE A 162 -10.01 6.26 16.83
CA PHE A 162 -11.07 6.61 15.89
C PHE A 162 -12.41 5.98 16.28
N ARG A 163 -13.43 6.79 16.50
CA ARG A 163 -14.78 6.32 16.89
C ARG A 163 -15.68 6.07 15.69
N VAL A 164 -15.57 6.92 14.66
CA VAL A 164 -16.46 6.87 13.48
C VAL A 164 -15.72 6.68 12.19
N HIS A 165 -14.51 7.22 12.06
CA HIS A 165 -13.71 7.10 10.85
C HIS A 165 -13.30 5.64 10.60
N PRO A 166 -13.26 5.15 9.33
CA PRO A 166 -12.86 3.76 9.02
C PRO A 166 -11.45 3.35 9.46
N TYR A 167 -10.59 4.29 9.85
CA TYR A 167 -9.29 3.98 10.46
C TYR A 167 -9.39 3.24 11.80
N ARG A 168 -10.61 3.10 12.35
CA ARG A 168 -10.87 2.34 13.57
C ARG A 168 -10.68 0.83 13.45
N TRP A 169 -10.53 0.29 12.24
CA TRP A 169 -10.14 -1.11 12.05
C TRP A 169 -8.80 -1.24 11.31
N PRO A 170 -8.05 -2.31 11.59
CA PRO A 170 -6.79 -2.59 10.91
C PRO A 170 -7.04 -3.13 9.49
N THR A 171 -6.04 -3.00 8.63
CA THR A 171 -6.08 -3.44 7.23
C THR A 171 -6.35 -4.95 7.07
N ILE A 172 -5.86 -5.75 8.02
CA ILE A 172 -6.09 -7.21 8.02
C ILE A 172 -7.55 -7.59 8.33
N GLY A 173 -8.37 -6.63 8.70
CA GLY A 173 -9.77 -6.81 9.10
C GLY A 173 -9.99 -6.68 10.60
N LYS A 174 -11.21 -6.32 10.96
CA LYS A 174 -11.65 -6.18 12.34
C LYS A 174 -11.87 -7.55 13.02
N GLU A 175 -12.47 -8.47 12.29
CA GLU A 175 -12.86 -9.79 12.77
C GLU A 175 -12.57 -10.85 11.71
N LEU A 176 -12.11 -12.03 12.16
CA LEU A 176 -11.79 -13.16 11.29
C LEU A 176 -13.01 -13.63 10.47
N SER A 177 -14.20 -13.57 11.08
CA SER A 177 -15.48 -13.95 10.46
C SER A 177 -15.81 -13.13 9.21
N HIS A 178 -15.35 -11.88 9.10
CA HIS A 178 -15.56 -11.07 7.91
C HIS A 178 -14.85 -11.62 6.67
N ILE A 179 -13.68 -12.21 6.86
CA ILE A 179 -12.93 -12.89 5.79
C ILE A 179 -13.52 -14.28 5.53
N GLU A 180 -13.86 -15.01 6.59
CA GLU A 180 -14.44 -16.37 6.50
C GLU A 180 -15.74 -16.38 5.70
N GLN A 181 -16.58 -15.36 5.87
CA GLN A 181 -17.90 -15.26 5.24
C GLN A 181 -17.88 -14.51 3.89
N ALA A 182 -16.73 -14.01 3.45
CA ALA A 182 -16.61 -13.28 2.19
C ALA A 182 -17.10 -14.13 1.01
N THR A 183 -18.06 -13.63 0.25
CA THR A 183 -18.63 -14.30 -0.91
C THR A 183 -17.96 -13.89 -2.20
N LEU A 184 -18.03 -14.74 -3.23
CA LEU A 184 -17.47 -14.41 -4.55
C LEU A 184 -18.13 -13.19 -5.18
N ASP A 185 -19.43 -12.97 -4.94
CA ASP A 185 -20.15 -11.80 -5.48
C ASP A 185 -19.72 -10.49 -4.81
N GLU A 186 -19.45 -10.49 -3.50
CA GLU A 186 -18.90 -9.35 -2.79
C GLU A 186 -17.48 -9.04 -3.29
N VAL A 187 -16.66 -10.07 -3.48
CA VAL A 187 -15.33 -9.95 -4.04
C VAL A 187 -15.38 -9.33 -5.44
N LYS A 188 -16.21 -9.84 -6.34
CA LYS A 188 -16.41 -9.25 -7.68
C LYS A 188 -16.88 -7.80 -7.60
N SER A 189 -17.87 -7.52 -6.74
CA SER A 189 -18.40 -6.17 -6.55
C SER A 189 -17.30 -5.20 -6.10
N PHE A 190 -16.44 -5.60 -5.16
CA PHE A 190 -15.33 -4.78 -4.68
C PHE A 190 -14.31 -4.49 -5.80
N PHE A 191 -13.94 -5.51 -6.58
CA PHE A 191 -13.04 -5.35 -7.73
C PHE A 191 -13.57 -4.33 -8.74
N TYR A 192 -14.80 -4.53 -9.23
CA TYR A 192 -15.37 -3.65 -10.26
C TYR A 192 -15.63 -2.23 -9.78
N ARG A 193 -15.75 -2.02 -8.47
CA ARG A 193 -15.90 -0.69 -7.87
C ARG A 193 -14.59 0.08 -7.78
N PHE A 194 -13.47 -0.57 -7.52
CA PHE A 194 -12.25 0.11 -7.11
C PHE A 194 -11.04 -0.17 -8.00
N TYR A 195 -10.91 -1.36 -8.57
CA TYR A 195 -9.75 -1.72 -9.40
C TYR A 195 -9.97 -1.34 -10.86
N ALA A 196 -9.87 -0.05 -11.13
CA ALA A 196 -10.16 0.54 -12.43
C ALA A 196 -9.03 1.49 -12.87
N PRO A 197 -8.81 1.68 -14.19
CA PRO A 197 -7.77 2.58 -14.67
C PRO A 197 -7.98 4.01 -14.17
N ASN A 198 -9.23 4.50 -14.11
CA ASN A 198 -9.54 5.83 -13.58
C ASN A 198 -9.47 5.96 -12.05
N ASN A 199 -9.14 4.90 -11.35
CA ASN A 199 -8.85 4.88 -9.91
C ASN A 199 -7.39 4.51 -9.62
N ALA A 200 -6.52 4.53 -10.65
CA ALA A 200 -5.14 4.10 -10.55
C ALA A 200 -4.14 5.15 -11.03
N VAL A 201 -2.92 5.02 -10.53
CA VAL A 201 -1.73 5.69 -11.06
C VAL A 201 -0.71 4.61 -11.41
N LEU A 202 -0.26 4.59 -12.64
CA LEU A 202 0.88 3.79 -13.11
C LEU A 202 2.13 4.66 -13.05
N ALA A 203 3.11 4.27 -12.26
CA ALA A 203 4.44 4.87 -12.27
C ALA A 203 5.43 3.90 -12.93
N VAL A 204 6.16 4.39 -13.91
CA VAL A 204 7.18 3.62 -14.63
C VAL A 204 8.50 4.34 -14.51
N THR A 205 9.52 3.65 -14.01
CA THR A 205 10.86 4.22 -13.87
C THR A 205 11.94 3.22 -14.26
N GLY A 206 13.04 3.72 -14.80
CA GLY A 206 14.18 2.90 -15.22
C GLY A 206 14.59 3.15 -16.65
N ASN A 207 15.22 2.16 -17.27
CA ASN A 207 15.80 2.28 -18.61
C ASN A 207 14.75 2.05 -19.71
N ILE A 208 13.81 2.95 -19.79
CA ILE A 208 12.76 2.99 -20.81
C ILE A 208 12.47 4.45 -21.16
N SER A 209 12.33 4.75 -22.47
CA SER A 209 12.01 6.11 -22.91
C SER A 209 10.55 6.47 -22.64
N TRP A 210 10.27 7.78 -22.64
CA TRP A 210 8.91 8.29 -22.52
C TRP A 210 7.98 7.77 -23.63
N GLU A 211 8.44 7.83 -24.86
CA GLU A 211 7.68 7.42 -26.05
C GLU A 211 7.32 5.94 -26.00
N GLU A 212 8.28 5.10 -25.59
CA GLU A 212 8.05 3.66 -25.46
C GLU A 212 7.11 3.35 -24.29
N THR A 213 7.24 4.07 -23.17
CA THR A 213 6.34 3.92 -22.03
C THR A 213 4.90 4.27 -22.41
N VAL A 214 4.69 5.39 -23.11
CA VAL A 214 3.34 5.77 -23.58
C VAL A 214 2.80 4.73 -24.55
N ARG A 215 3.59 4.28 -25.52
CA ARG A 215 3.20 3.26 -26.50
C ARG A 215 2.77 1.95 -25.84
N LEU A 216 3.56 1.45 -24.89
CA LEU A 216 3.24 0.22 -24.17
C LEU A 216 2.02 0.39 -23.26
N THR A 217 1.90 1.54 -22.58
CA THR A 217 0.72 1.82 -21.76
C THR A 217 -0.55 1.88 -22.62
N GLU A 218 -0.51 2.55 -23.76
CA GLU A 218 -1.65 2.63 -24.66
C GLU A 218 -2.01 1.25 -25.24
N LYS A 219 -1.02 0.46 -25.63
CA LYS A 219 -1.22 -0.89 -26.17
C LYS A 219 -1.92 -1.81 -25.18
N TRP A 220 -1.45 -1.84 -23.94
CA TRP A 220 -1.86 -2.83 -22.95
C TRP A 220 -2.99 -2.34 -22.05
N PHE A 221 -2.92 -1.12 -21.54
CA PHE A 221 -3.94 -0.54 -20.64
C PHE A 221 -5.04 0.21 -21.38
N GLY A 222 -4.80 0.63 -22.64
CA GLY A 222 -5.82 1.33 -23.43
C GLY A 222 -7.13 0.56 -23.59
N PRO A 223 -7.10 -0.76 -23.83
CA PRO A 223 -8.31 -1.59 -23.91
C PRO A 223 -9.05 -1.75 -22.59
N VAL A 224 -8.43 -1.50 -21.43
CA VAL A 224 -9.09 -1.64 -20.11
C VAL A 224 -10.14 -0.53 -19.96
N PRO A 225 -11.42 -0.87 -19.77
CA PRO A 225 -12.48 0.12 -19.77
C PRO A 225 -12.46 0.95 -18.49
N ARG A 226 -12.82 2.22 -18.62
CA ARG A 226 -13.15 3.07 -17.48
C ARG A 226 -14.35 2.49 -16.73
N ARG A 227 -14.32 2.54 -15.38
CA ARG A 227 -15.40 2.04 -14.53
C ARG A 227 -16.04 3.19 -13.73
N ASN A 228 -17.22 2.92 -13.19
CA ASN A 228 -17.91 3.87 -12.32
C ASN A 228 -17.40 3.73 -10.88
N VAL A 229 -16.31 4.43 -10.57
CA VAL A 229 -15.74 4.46 -9.23
C VAL A 229 -16.62 5.32 -8.32
N PRO A 230 -17.06 4.83 -7.16
CA PRO A 230 -17.93 5.59 -6.28
C PRO A 230 -17.22 6.82 -5.70
N VAL A 231 -17.96 7.91 -5.56
CA VAL A 231 -17.47 9.09 -4.84
C VAL A 231 -17.35 8.75 -3.35
N ARG A 232 -16.14 8.82 -2.83
CA ARG A 232 -15.87 8.55 -1.42
C ARG A 232 -16.48 9.61 -0.52
N ARG A 233 -17.22 9.18 0.49
CA ARG A 233 -17.78 10.02 1.55
C ARG A 233 -17.44 9.41 2.91
N LEU A 234 -16.25 9.71 3.40
CA LEU A 234 -15.83 9.23 4.72
C LEU A 234 -16.46 10.08 5.82
N PRO A 235 -16.91 9.47 6.93
CA PRO A 235 -17.35 10.22 8.10
C PRO A 235 -16.17 10.99 8.69
N GLN A 236 -16.41 12.22 9.08
CA GLN A 236 -15.42 13.01 9.78
C GLN A 236 -15.31 12.52 11.22
N GLU A 237 -14.09 12.22 11.67
CA GLU A 237 -13.83 11.90 13.07
C GLU A 237 -14.10 13.14 13.93
N PRO A 238 -14.89 13.03 15.02
CA PRO A 238 -15.09 14.13 15.93
C PRO A 238 -13.79 14.48 16.66
N GLU A 239 -13.65 15.75 17.03
CA GLU A 239 -12.50 16.21 17.82
C GLU A 239 -12.42 15.45 19.15
N GLN A 240 -11.22 15.02 19.49
CA GLN A 240 -10.96 14.37 20.78
C GLN A 240 -10.67 15.44 21.84
N THR A 241 -11.61 15.60 22.77
CA THR A 241 -11.54 16.60 23.85
C THR A 241 -11.05 16.05 25.18
N GLU A 242 -10.89 14.72 25.28
CA GLU A 242 -10.47 14.03 26.49
C GLU A 242 -9.51 12.88 26.20
N GLU A 243 -8.72 12.52 27.18
CA GLU A 243 -7.88 11.33 27.11
C GLU A 243 -8.75 10.06 27.11
N ARG A 244 -8.37 9.08 26.27
CA ARG A 244 -9.01 7.76 26.21
C ARG A 244 -8.00 6.71 26.66
N ARG A 245 -8.35 5.90 27.64
CA ARG A 245 -7.50 4.84 28.17
C ARG A 245 -8.15 3.48 28.06
N LEU A 246 -7.31 2.47 27.81
CA LEU A 246 -7.68 1.07 27.92
C LEU A 246 -6.52 0.33 28.56
N THR A 247 -6.82 -0.45 29.60
CA THR A 247 -5.88 -1.38 30.22
C THR A 247 -6.38 -2.80 29.92
N VAL A 248 -5.50 -3.65 29.40
CA VAL A 248 -5.79 -5.06 29.13
C VAL A 248 -4.70 -5.93 29.72
N GLU A 249 -5.11 -7.07 30.29
CA GLU A 249 -4.19 -8.09 30.77
C GLU A 249 -4.01 -9.16 29.70
N ARG A 250 -2.75 -9.50 29.42
CA ARG A 250 -2.34 -10.53 28.47
C ARG A 250 -1.15 -11.29 29.02
N ASN A 251 -1.00 -12.53 28.58
CA ASN A 251 0.21 -13.29 28.87
C ASN A 251 1.35 -12.85 27.93
N VAL A 252 2.07 -11.80 28.33
CA VAL A 252 3.13 -11.17 27.54
C VAL A 252 4.41 -11.06 28.37
N PRO A 253 5.61 -11.01 27.71
CA PRO A 253 6.88 -10.98 28.42
C PRO A 253 7.11 -9.76 29.30
N LEU A 254 6.61 -8.60 28.89
CA LEU A 254 6.79 -7.31 29.58
C LEU A 254 5.52 -6.45 29.45
N ASP A 255 5.34 -5.55 30.41
CA ASP A 255 4.31 -4.52 30.29
C ASP A 255 4.63 -3.57 29.13
N ALA A 256 3.61 -3.16 28.38
CA ALA A 256 3.73 -2.23 27.28
C ALA A 256 2.77 -1.05 27.45
N LEU A 257 3.27 0.15 27.20
CA LEU A 257 2.48 1.38 27.15
C LEU A 257 2.49 1.92 25.71
N LEU A 258 1.30 2.02 25.11
CA LEU A 258 1.12 2.65 23.81
C LEU A 258 0.39 3.98 23.99
N MET A 259 0.96 5.02 23.43
CA MET A 259 0.35 6.35 23.38
C MET A 259 0.24 6.80 21.92
N GLY A 260 -0.89 7.39 21.55
CA GLY A 260 -1.11 7.95 20.23
C GLY A 260 -1.78 9.30 20.31
N TYR A 261 -1.44 10.16 19.36
CA TYR A 261 -1.95 11.50 19.23
C TYR A 261 -2.47 11.72 17.82
N HIS A 262 -3.61 12.38 17.68
CA HIS A 262 -4.06 12.82 16.37
C HIS A 262 -3.12 13.89 15.83
N MET A 263 -2.84 13.81 14.54
CA MET A 263 -2.09 14.83 13.82
C MET A 263 -2.84 15.22 12.54
N CYS A 264 -2.35 16.24 11.86
CA CYS A 264 -2.89 16.64 10.56
C CYS A 264 -2.72 15.53 9.49
N ASP A 265 -3.52 15.60 8.42
CA ASP A 265 -3.39 14.71 7.29
C ASP A 265 -2.11 14.98 6.48
N ARG A 266 -1.75 14.01 5.63
CA ARG A 266 -0.51 14.04 4.84
C ARG A 266 -0.46 15.18 3.81
N GLY A 267 -1.59 15.73 3.40
CA GLY A 267 -1.67 16.88 2.49
C GLY A 267 -1.51 18.23 3.19
N ASN A 268 -1.53 18.26 4.51
CA ASN A 268 -1.40 19.49 5.29
C ASN A 268 0.03 20.01 5.28
N ALA A 269 0.18 21.35 5.27
CA ALA A 269 1.50 22.01 5.29
C ALA A 269 2.34 21.67 6.52
N ASP A 270 1.69 21.37 7.65
CA ASP A 270 2.34 21.05 8.91
C ASP A 270 2.76 19.58 9.04
N TYR A 271 2.41 18.72 8.07
CA TYR A 271 2.70 17.29 8.13
C TYR A 271 4.18 17.02 8.43
N TYR A 272 5.09 17.61 7.68
CA TYR A 272 6.53 17.42 7.88
C TYR A 272 7.04 17.96 9.21
N THR A 273 6.38 18.98 9.77
CA THR A 273 6.68 19.48 11.11
C THR A 273 6.36 18.43 12.17
N PHE A 274 5.20 17.78 12.07
CA PHE A 274 4.82 16.68 12.95
C PHE A 274 5.69 15.45 12.77
N ASP A 275 6.08 15.12 11.54
CA ASP A 275 6.96 14.01 11.23
C ASP A 275 8.33 14.18 11.92
N ILE A 276 8.95 15.35 11.75
CA ILE A 276 10.21 15.70 12.43
C ILE A 276 10.03 15.72 13.96
N LEU A 277 8.92 16.25 14.48
CA LEU A 277 8.63 16.24 15.90
C LEU A 277 8.55 14.82 16.46
N SER A 278 7.90 13.90 15.73
CA SER A 278 7.84 12.48 16.08
C SER A 278 9.22 11.85 16.15
N ASP A 279 10.08 12.16 15.18
CA ASP A 279 11.46 11.67 15.15
C ASP A 279 12.29 12.20 16.36
N ILE A 280 12.16 13.47 16.68
CA ILE A 280 12.82 14.07 17.85
C ILE A 280 12.36 13.37 19.14
N LEU A 281 11.08 13.06 19.26
CA LEU A 281 10.52 12.47 20.47
C LEU A 281 10.88 11.00 20.62
N SER A 282 10.68 10.17 19.61
CA SER A 282 10.67 8.71 19.78
C SER A 282 11.38 7.89 18.71
N ASN A 283 11.84 8.46 17.61
CA ASN A 283 12.45 7.70 16.53
C ASN A 283 13.99 7.73 16.57
N GLY A 284 14.60 6.54 16.59
CA GLY A 284 16.05 6.38 16.53
C GLY A 284 16.81 6.62 17.82
N ARG A 285 18.13 6.41 17.74
CA ARG A 285 19.04 6.39 18.90
C ARG A 285 19.26 7.75 19.56
N SER A 286 18.96 8.83 18.87
CA SER A 286 19.10 10.20 19.34
C SER A 286 17.80 10.83 19.84
N SER A 287 16.71 10.06 19.84
CA SER A 287 15.42 10.55 20.28
C SER A 287 15.40 10.87 21.78
N ARG A 288 14.56 11.83 22.15
CA ARG A 288 14.41 12.26 23.55
C ARG A 288 13.96 11.12 24.46
N CYS A 289 12.99 10.32 24.01
CA CYS A 289 12.53 9.16 24.81
C CYS A 289 13.67 8.18 25.07
N LEU A 290 14.46 7.83 24.06
CA LEU A 290 15.55 6.87 24.26
C LEU A 290 16.68 7.45 25.11
N LEU A 291 17.06 8.72 24.89
CA LEU A 291 18.16 9.35 25.65
C LEU A 291 17.84 9.53 27.13
N TYR A 292 16.59 9.77 27.48
CA TYR A 292 16.19 10.04 28.86
C TYR A 292 15.61 8.83 29.59
N THR A 293 15.22 7.77 28.89
CA THR A 293 14.63 6.58 29.48
C THR A 293 15.54 5.35 29.43
N SER A 294 16.61 5.39 28.61
CA SER A 294 17.58 4.29 28.57
C SER A 294 18.37 4.23 29.87
N PRO A 295 18.35 3.11 30.59
CA PRO A 295 19.13 2.92 31.82
C PRO A 295 20.62 2.66 31.55
N SER A 296 21.09 2.74 30.31
CA SER A 296 22.47 2.41 29.98
C SER A 296 23.43 3.43 30.58
N PRO A 297 24.24 3.05 31.55
CA PRO A 297 25.38 3.85 31.95
C PRO A 297 26.38 3.85 30.78
N ARG A 298 26.90 4.97 30.49
CA ARG A 298 28.04 5.09 29.60
C ARG A 298 29.30 4.83 30.31
#